data_9fdce6efa9d3c529d352990d10600a2e
#
_entry.id   9fdce6efa9d3c529d352990d10600a2e
#
_cell.length_a   1.000
_cell.length_b   1.000
_cell.length_c   1.000
_cell.angle_alpha   90.00
_cell.angle_beta   90.00
_cell.angle_gamma   90.00
#
_symmetry.space_group_name_H-M   'P 1'
#
loop_
_entity.id
_entity.type
_entity.pdbx_description
1 polymer ?
#
loop_
_entity_poly.entity_id
_entity_poly.type
_entity_poly.pdbx_seq_one_letter_code
_entity_poly.pdbx_strand_id
1 'polypeptide(L)'
;RQWIEELEHQIPNIKIGKIGDGFLQIEDITVGIYKSVYNNLSQLRESFSMIIVDEAHLCPADLFSTALNNLNAKIKIGISATPKRKDGKHVYLADYFSPFLITAKDPRQINDPSVKVINTDFRFPVIDPKRDWSRQINKLCGNDNYQKLIEETAIQMIANNRCPLILGERVQMLKDIQQLIPNSV
;
A
#
# COMPACT_ATOMS: atom_id res chain seq x y z
N ARG A 1 -10.17 -1.39 7.30
CA ARG A 1 -10.89 -2.62 7.67
C ARG A 1 -10.00 -3.52 8.53
N GLN A 2 -8.83 -3.94 8.03
CA GLN A 2 -7.89 -4.82 8.75
C GLN A 2 -7.53 -4.31 10.16
N TRP A 3 -7.21 -3.02 10.33
CA TRP A 3 -6.92 -2.42 11.63
C TRP A 3 -8.07 -2.52 12.62
N ILE A 4 -9.31 -2.36 12.16
CA ILE A 4 -10.50 -2.47 13.03
C ILE A 4 -10.65 -3.93 13.50
N GLU A 5 -10.62 -4.88 12.57
CA GLU A 5 -10.73 -6.31 12.87
C GLU A 5 -9.66 -6.78 13.86
N GLU A 6 -8.40 -6.30 13.70
CA GLU A 6 -7.31 -6.64 14.62
C GLU A 6 -7.50 -6.01 16.01
N LEU A 7 -7.91 -4.74 16.06
CA LEU A 7 -8.15 -4.06 17.34
C LEU A 7 -9.32 -4.69 18.11
N GLU A 8 -10.41 -5.05 17.44
CA GLU A 8 -11.53 -5.76 18.05
C GLU A 8 -11.13 -7.13 18.63
N HIS A 9 -10.20 -7.82 17.94
CA HIS A 9 -9.66 -9.09 18.40
C HIS A 9 -8.75 -8.93 19.63
N GLN A 10 -7.85 -7.93 19.60
CA GLN A 10 -6.85 -7.70 20.65
C GLN A 10 -7.42 -7.03 21.90
N ILE A 11 -8.45 -6.20 21.74
CA ILE A 11 -9.05 -5.43 22.84
C ILE A 11 -10.57 -5.66 22.84
N PRO A 12 -11.03 -6.80 23.38
CA PRO A 12 -12.44 -7.11 23.42
C PRO A 12 -13.24 -6.07 24.24
N ASN A 13 -14.45 -5.76 23.78
CA ASN A 13 -15.38 -4.80 24.38
C ASN A 13 -15.02 -3.31 24.24
N ILE A 14 -14.01 -2.95 23.47
CA ILE A 14 -13.76 -1.55 23.13
C ILE A 14 -14.64 -1.12 21.95
N LYS A 15 -15.14 0.11 22.02
CA LYS A 15 -15.81 0.74 20.87
C LYS A 15 -14.75 1.36 19.98
N ILE A 16 -14.77 1.00 18.68
CA ILE A 16 -13.86 1.53 17.70
C ILE A 16 -14.59 2.49 16.78
N GLY A 17 -14.16 3.75 16.78
CA GLY A 17 -14.64 4.76 15.85
C GLY A 17 -14.09 4.55 14.45
N LYS A 18 -14.81 5.08 13.45
CA LYS A 18 -14.41 5.01 12.04
C LYS A 18 -14.55 6.36 11.35
N ILE A 19 -13.46 6.78 10.68
CA ILE A 19 -13.45 7.98 9.83
C ILE A 19 -13.08 7.55 8.41
N GLY A 20 -14.09 7.48 7.54
CA GLY A 20 -13.94 7.02 6.15
C GLY A 20 -15.14 6.23 5.67
N ASP A 21 -15.25 5.98 4.37
CA ASP A 21 -16.36 5.25 3.73
C ASP A 21 -17.76 5.81 4.11
N GLY A 22 -17.88 7.12 4.26
CA GLY A 22 -19.12 7.80 4.67
C GLY A 22 -19.34 7.88 6.19
N PHE A 23 -18.46 7.33 7.00
CA PHE A 23 -18.54 7.41 8.45
C PHE A 23 -17.68 8.54 9.01
N LEU A 24 -18.19 9.21 10.04
CA LEU A 24 -17.46 10.13 10.91
C LEU A 24 -17.88 9.82 12.37
N GLN A 25 -17.41 8.71 12.88
CA GLN A 25 -17.68 8.24 14.22
C GLN A 25 -16.39 8.28 15.04
N ILE A 26 -16.40 9.05 16.12
CA ILE A 26 -15.25 9.26 17.01
C ILE A 26 -15.52 8.49 18.30
N GLU A 27 -14.59 7.60 18.67
CA GLU A 27 -14.58 6.83 19.89
C GLU A 27 -13.18 6.90 20.51
N ASP A 28 -12.97 6.30 21.69
CA ASP A 28 -11.68 6.30 22.39
C ASP A 28 -10.52 5.78 21.53
N ILE A 29 -10.79 4.76 20.73
CA ILE A 29 -9.92 4.34 19.64
C ILE A 29 -10.66 4.56 18.32
N THR A 30 -10.06 5.29 17.40
CA THR A 30 -10.68 5.61 16.11
C THR A 30 -9.72 5.31 14.97
N VAL A 31 -10.19 4.56 13.99
CA VAL A 31 -9.43 4.25 12.77
C VAL A 31 -9.88 5.16 11.64
N GLY A 32 -8.96 5.92 11.08
CA GLY A 32 -9.23 6.90 10.04
C GLY A 32 -8.46 6.69 8.75
N ILE A 33 -9.11 6.91 7.61
CA ILE A 33 -8.46 7.00 6.30
C ILE A 33 -7.92 8.42 6.12
N TYR A 34 -6.69 8.60 5.73
CA TYR A 34 -6.01 9.90 5.59
C TYR A 34 -6.84 10.98 4.92
N LYS A 35 -7.39 10.69 3.74
CA LYS A 35 -8.21 11.67 3.00
C LYS A 35 -9.45 12.09 3.78
N SER A 36 -10.09 11.17 4.48
CA SER A 36 -11.28 11.45 5.29
C SER A 36 -10.93 12.25 6.54
N VAL A 37 -9.80 11.96 7.19
CA VAL A 37 -9.27 12.76 8.30
C VAL A 37 -8.96 14.18 7.84
N TYR A 38 -8.27 14.35 6.71
CA TYR A 38 -7.97 15.66 6.13
C TYR A 38 -9.23 16.49 5.86
N ASN A 39 -10.24 15.89 5.29
CA ASN A 39 -11.50 16.57 4.98
C ASN A 39 -12.30 16.99 6.22
N ASN A 40 -12.01 16.44 7.39
CA ASN A 40 -12.72 16.69 8.65
C ASN A 40 -11.83 17.31 9.74
N LEU A 41 -10.70 17.92 9.37
CA LEU A 41 -9.71 18.46 10.32
C LEU A 41 -10.31 19.46 11.33
N SER A 42 -11.27 20.29 10.92
CA SER A 42 -11.93 21.25 11.81
C SER A 42 -12.63 20.59 13.00
N GLN A 43 -13.15 19.39 12.82
CA GLN A 43 -13.84 18.63 13.88
C GLN A 43 -12.89 17.73 14.67
N LEU A 44 -11.74 17.34 14.07
CA LEU A 44 -10.84 16.36 14.64
C LEU A 44 -9.64 16.96 15.37
N ARG A 45 -9.44 18.26 15.24
CA ARG A 45 -8.22 18.95 15.68
C ARG A 45 -7.81 18.65 17.13
N GLU A 46 -8.78 18.64 18.04
CA GLU A 46 -8.58 18.44 19.47
C GLU A 46 -9.08 17.08 19.99
N SER A 47 -9.51 16.20 19.07
CA SER A 47 -10.22 14.97 19.46
C SER A 47 -9.31 13.88 20.01
N PHE A 48 -8.00 13.91 19.71
CA PHE A 48 -7.10 12.82 20.04
C PHE A 48 -5.87 13.30 20.79
N SER A 49 -5.50 12.58 21.85
CA SER A 49 -4.25 12.79 22.60
C SER A 49 -3.04 12.10 21.95
N MET A 50 -3.29 11.01 21.21
CA MET A 50 -2.28 10.22 20.50
C MET A 50 -2.73 9.94 19.07
N ILE A 51 -1.78 9.95 18.15
CA ILE A 51 -1.97 9.56 16.74
C ILE A 51 -0.90 8.53 16.40
N ILE A 52 -1.34 7.41 15.82
CA ILE A 52 -0.47 6.41 15.21
C ILE A 52 -0.70 6.44 13.71
N VAL A 53 0.37 6.59 12.97
CA VAL A 53 0.34 6.73 11.51
C VAL A 53 1.00 5.51 10.89
N ASP A 54 0.21 4.70 10.21
CA ASP A 54 0.72 3.61 9.39
C ASP A 54 1.23 4.14 8.04
N GLU A 55 2.23 3.47 7.47
CA GLU A 55 2.94 3.90 6.26
C GLU A 55 3.44 5.36 6.35
N ALA A 56 4.03 5.70 7.51
CA ALA A 56 4.47 7.06 7.82
C ALA A 56 5.42 7.67 6.78
N HIS A 57 6.10 6.87 5.97
CA HIS A 57 6.93 7.35 4.88
C HIS A 57 6.14 8.16 3.82
N LEU A 58 4.81 8.08 3.81
CA LEU A 58 3.95 8.90 2.94
C LEU A 58 3.71 10.31 3.50
N CYS A 59 3.95 10.55 4.80
CA CYS A 59 3.63 11.81 5.47
C CYS A 59 4.27 13.08 4.89
N PRO A 60 5.45 13.05 4.28
CA PRO A 60 6.01 14.23 3.60
C PRO A 60 5.25 14.69 2.33
N ALA A 61 4.17 14.02 1.94
CA ALA A 61 3.28 14.53 0.91
C ALA A 61 2.32 15.58 1.48
N ASP A 62 1.97 16.59 0.70
CA ASP A 62 1.27 17.80 1.15
C ASP A 62 -0.02 17.53 1.95
N LEU A 63 -0.83 16.59 1.50
CA LEU A 63 -2.08 16.24 2.16
C LEU A 63 -1.86 15.64 3.55
N PHE A 64 -0.89 14.74 3.67
CA PHE A 64 -0.57 14.06 4.94
C PHE A 64 0.09 15.02 5.93
N SER A 65 1.04 15.84 5.46
CA SER A 65 1.71 16.84 6.29
C SER A 65 0.71 17.87 6.84
N THR A 66 -0.21 18.32 6.01
CA THR A 66 -1.27 19.24 6.43
C THR A 66 -2.14 18.61 7.52
N ALA A 67 -2.57 17.36 7.35
CA ALA A 67 -3.36 16.66 8.36
C ALA A 67 -2.61 16.56 9.71
N LEU A 68 -1.36 16.11 9.69
CA LEU A 68 -0.56 15.94 10.90
C LEU A 68 -0.24 17.26 11.63
N ASN A 69 -0.04 18.34 10.89
CA ASN A 69 0.23 19.65 11.47
C ASN A 69 -1.01 20.31 12.09
N ASN A 70 -2.20 19.94 11.62
CA ASN A 70 -3.45 20.50 12.13
C ASN A 70 -4.11 19.67 13.24
N LEU A 71 -3.61 18.48 13.52
CA LEU A 71 -4.08 17.65 14.64
C LEU A 71 -3.21 17.88 15.88
N ASN A 72 -3.84 18.36 16.97
CA ASN A 72 -3.14 18.77 18.20
C ASN A 72 -2.83 17.59 19.16
N ALA A 73 -2.51 16.43 18.62
CA ALA A 73 -2.11 15.29 19.46
C ALA A 73 -0.74 15.52 20.11
N LYS A 74 -0.65 15.22 21.40
CA LYS A 74 0.60 15.33 22.16
C LYS A 74 1.61 14.25 21.79
N ILE A 75 1.13 13.07 21.39
CA ILE A 75 1.94 11.92 21.03
C ILE A 75 1.67 11.59 19.56
N LYS A 76 2.71 11.54 18.76
CA LYS A 76 2.62 11.16 17.36
C LYS A 76 3.64 10.06 17.08
N ILE A 77 3.16 8.90 16.62
CA ILE A 77 3.97 7.72 16.32
C ILE A 77 3.82 7.40 14.84
N GLY A 78 4.94 7.29 14.13
CA GLY A 78 4.97 6.83 12.74
C GLY A 78 5.45 5.40 12.65
N ILE A 79 4.73 4.55 11.93
CA ILE A 79 5.10 3.16 11.63
C ILE A 79 5.40 3.05 10.14
N SER A 80 6.49 2.42 9.76
CA SER A 80 6.82 2.15 8.37
C SER A 80 7.83 1.02 8.25
N ALA A 81 7.63 0.12 7.31
CA ALA A 81 8.63 -0.88 6.93
C ALA A 81 9.80 -0.27 6.14
N THR A 82 9.56 0.84 5.44
CA THR A 82 10.51 1.50 4.54
C THR A 82 10.62 2.99 4.84
N PRO A 83 11.23 3.40 5.97
CA PRO A 83 11.27 4.81 6.36
C PRO A 83 12.05 5.69 5.39
N LYS A 84 12.98 5.13 4.62
CA LYS A 84 13.78 5.87 3.63
C LYS A 84 13.01 6.05 2.31
N ARG A 85 12.97 7.27 1.81
CA ARG A 85 12.35 7.65 0.54
C ARG A 85 13.40 7.96 -0.52
N LYS A 86 13.11 7.65 -1.78
CA LYS A 86 14.00 7.94 -2.93
C LYS A 86 14.17 9.44 -3.19
N ASP A 87 13.17 10.25 -2.83
CA ASP A 87 13.18 11.72 -3.00
C ASP A 87 13.86 12.47 -1.85
N GLY A 88 14.43 11.77 -0.86
CA GLY A 88 15.12 12.35 0.29
C GLY A 88 14.20 12.97 1.35
N LYS A 89 12.90 13.11 1.10
CA LYS A 89 11.95 13.77 2.03
C LYS A 89 11.71 13.02 3.34
N HIS A 90 12.29 11.83 3.52
CA HIS A 90 12.20 11.10 4.78
C HIS A 90 12.84 11.84 5.97
N VAL A 91 13.71 12.80 5.73
CA VAL A 91 14.28 13.65 6.80
C VAL A 91 13.21 14.43 7.56
N TYR A 92 12.11 14.79 6.90
CA TYR A 92 10.99 15.49 7.55
C TYR A 92 10.16 14.60 8.50
N LEU A 93 10.36 13.28 8.49
CA LEU A 93 9.68 12.40 9.45
C LEU A 93 10.05 12.71 10.90
N ALA A 94 11.29 13.17 11.14
CA ALA A 94 11.73 13.60 12.46
C ALA A 94 10.97 14.83 12.97
N ASP A 95 10.54 15.72 12.05
CA ASP A 95 9.77 16.92 12.39
C ASP A 95 8.32 16.59 12.79
N TYR A 96 7.75 15.55 12.17
CA TYR A 96 6.36 15.14 12.43
C TYR A 96 6.22 14.24 13.65
N PHE A 97 7.16 13.33 13.87
CA PHE A 97 7.08 12.29 14.90
C PHE A 97 8.14 12.47 15.99
N SER A 98 9.37 12.10 15.67
CA SER A 98 10.50 12.17 16.61
C SER A 98 11.80 11.84 15.87
N PRO A 99 12.95 12.36 16.30
CA PRO A 99 14.26 11.90 15.83
C PRO A 99 14.59 10.47 16.28
N PHE A 100 13.84 9.90 17.23
CA PHE A 100 14.07 8.54 17.70
C PHE A 100 13.48 7.52 16.75
N LEU A 101 14.32 6.58 16.29
CA LEU A 101 13.94 5.46 15.45
C LEU A 101 14.10 4.17 16.24
N ILE A 102 12.99 3.43 16.38
CA ILE A 102 12.99 2.08 16.93
C ILE A 102 12.84 1.11 15.79
N THR A 103 13.83 0.25 15.57
CA THR A 103 13.78 -0.79 14.54
C THR A 103 13.44 -2.12 15.19
N ALA A 104 12.31 -2.69 14.81
CA ALA A 104 11.96 -4.05 15.19
C ALA A 104 12.89 -5.05 14.48
N LYS A 105 13.41 -6.01 15.24
CA LYS A 105 14.13 -7.15 14.65
C LYS A 105 13.11 -8.19 14.26
N ASP A 106 13.06 -8.57 12.97
CA ASP A 106 12.29 -9.73 12.56
C ASP A 106 13.02 -11.00 13.01
N PRO A 107 12.44 -11.81 13.90
CA PRO A 107 13.07 -13.06 14.36
C PRO A 107 13.07 -14.14 13.29
N ARG A 108 12.29 -13.97 12.21
CA ARG A 108 12.23 -14.93 11.12
C ARG A 108 13.46 -14.77 10.23
N GLN A 109 14.16 -15.87 10.00
CA GLN A 109 15.15 -15.93 8.92
C GLN A 109 14.40 -15.89 7.58
N ILE A 110 14.22 -14.71 7.03
CA ILE A 110 13.67 -14.55 5.69
C ILE A 110 14.84 -14.81 4.75
N ASN A 111 14.75 -15.90 3.98
CA ASN A 111 15.69 -16.13 2.88
C ASN A 111 15.56 -14.97 1.89
N ASP A 112 16.67 -14.46 1.42
CA ASP A 112 16.67 -13.40 0.41
C ASP A 112 15.80 -13.82 -0.79
N PRO A 113 14.89 -12.96 -1.26
CA PRO A 113 14.04 -13.30 -2.39
C PRO A 113 14.89 -13.47 -3.64
N SER A 114 14.69 -14.59 -4.33
CA SER A 114 15.31 -14.80 -5.64
C SER A 114 14.50 -14.06 -6.70
N VAL A 115 15.14 -13.16 -7.43
CA VAL A 115 14.51 -12.42 -8.53
C VAL A 115 14.99 -12.99 -9.86
N LYS A 116 14.05 -13.50 -10.67
CA LYS A 116 14.28 -13.93 -12.04
C LYS A 116 13.67 -12.92 -13.01
N VAL A 117 14.50 -12.28 -13.82
CA VAL A 117 14.05 -11.39 -14.89
C VAL A 117 13.87 -12.20 -16.16
N ILE A 118 12.67 -12.16 -16.76
CA ILE A 118 12.37 -12.80 -18.05
C ILE A 118 12.29 -11.70 -19.09
N ASN A 119 13.24 -11.70 -20.02
CA ASN A 119 13.24 -10.78 -21.14
C ASN A 119 12.27 -11.28 -22.21
N THR A 120 11.49 -10.36 -22.79
CA THR A 120 10.57 -10.65 -23.89
C THR A 120 11.01 -9.93 -25.15
N ASP A 121 10.61 -10.43 -26.32
CA ASP A 121 10.82 -9.77 -27.60
C ASP A 121 9.79 -8.67 -27.88
N PHE A 122 8.92 -8.38 -26.94
CA PHE A 122 7.92 -7.33 -27.06
C PHE A 122 8.60 -5.97 -27.23
N ARG A 123 8.33 -5.33 -28.36
CA ARG A 123 8.87 -4.01 -28.67
C ARG A 123 7.73 -3.05 -28.93
N PHE A 124 7.81 -1.89 -28.36
CA PHE A 124 6.88 -0.81 -28.56
C PHE A 124 7.65 0.46 -28.98
N PRO A 125 7.32 1.08 -30.13
CA PRO A 125 7.92 2.33 -30.51
C PRO A 125 7.50 3.42 -29.52
N VAL A 126 8.45 3.93 -28.75
CA VAL A 126 8.23 4.98 -27.76
C VAL A 126 8.57 6.32 -28.41
N ILE A 127 7.58 7.19 -28.54
CA ILE A 127 7.78 8.56 -29.01
C ILE A 127 8.00 9.47 -27.79
N ASP A 128 7.18 9.34 -26.73
CA ASP A 128 7.30 10.04 -25.45
C ASP A 128 6.97 9.09 -24.30
N PRO A 129 7.96 8.67 -23.47
CA PRO A 129 7.74 7.72 -22.39
C PRO A 129 6.69 8.16 -21.36
N LYS A 130 6.54 9.46 -21.11
CA LYS A 130 5.59 9.99 -20.13
C LYS A 130 4.16 10.05 -20.68
N ARG A 131 4.00 10.46 -21.92
CA ARG A 131 2.67 10.57 -22.57
C ARG A 131 2.13 9.22 -23.03
N ASP A 132 3.01 8.34 -23.48
CA ASP A 132 2.61 7.06 -24.08
C ASP A 132 2.53 5.91 -23.08
N TRP A 133 2.83 6.13 -21.79
CA TRP A 133 2.87 5.05 -20.78
C TRP A 133 1.59 4.23 -20.74
N SER A 134 0.43 4.86 -20.59
CA SER A 134 -0.85 4.15 -20.53
C SER A 134 -1.14 3.37 -21.81
N ARG A 135 -0.77 3.91 -22.98
CA ARG A 135 -0.94 3.27 -24.28
C ARG A 135 -0.01 2.06 -24.44
N GLN A 136 1.24 2.19 -23.96
CA GLN A 136 2.21 1.08 -23.96
C GLN A 136 1.72 -0.07 -23.08
N ILE A 137 1.30 0.23 -21.85
CA ILE A 137 0.77 -0.77 -20.93
C ILE A 137 -0.49 -1.45 -21.52
N ASN A 138 -1.41 -0.70 -22.12
CA ASN A 138 -2.58 -1.31 -22.76
C ASN A 138 -2.20 -2.27 -23.90
N LYS A 139 -1.22 -1.91 -24.71
CA LYS A 139 -0.75 -2.80 -25.80
C LYS A 139 -0.01 -4.02 -25.26
N LEU A 140 0.79 -3.86 -24.21
CA LEU A 140 1.45 -4.99 -23.55
C LEU A 140 0.43 -5.94 -22.95
N CYS A 141 -0.54 -5.40 -22.19
CA CYS A 141 -1.59 -6.19 -21.55
C CYS A 141 -2.49 -6.93 -22.55
N GLY A 142 -2.71 -6.37 -23.73
CA GLY A 142 -3.47 -7.01 -24.83
C GLY A 142 -2.62 -7.86 -25.77
N ASN A 143 -1.35 -8.14 -25.43
CA ASN A 143 -0.48 -8.97 -26.25
C ASN A 143 -0.60 -10.44 -25.87
N ASP A 144 -1.07 -11.29 -26.77
CA ASP A 144 -1.32 -12.71 -26.52
C ASP A 144 -0.06 -13.47 -26.09
N ASN A 145 1.09 -13.16 -26.69
CA ASN A 145 2.36 -13.80 -26.31
C ASN A 145 2.78 -13.43 -24.88
N TYR A 146 2.50 -12.21 -24.45
CA TYR A 146 2.78 -11.77 -23.08
C TYR A 146 1.85 -12.46 -22.09
N GLN A 147 0.56 -12.56 -22.39
CA GLN A 147 -0.41 -13.28 -21.54
C GLN A 147 -0.06 -14.77 -21.46
N LYS A 148 0.29 -15.39 -22.56
CA LYS A 148 0.72 -16.79 -22.62
C LYS A 148 1.98 -17.04 -21.81
N LEU A 149 2.95 -16.15 -21.84
CA LEU A 149 4.16 -16.26 -21.02
C LEU A 149 3.83 -16.25 -19.51
N ILE A 150 2.88 -15.40 -19.10
CA ILE A 150 2.43 -15.35 -17.70
C ILE A 150 1.70 -16.64 -17.33
N GLU A 151 0.79 -17.10 -18.19
CA GLU A 151 0.06 -18.37 -18.02
C GLU A 151 1.02 -19.55 -17.85
N GLU A 152 1.95 -19.74 -18.78
CA GLU A 152 2.93 -20.83 -18.77
C GLU A 152 3.81 -20.78 -17.50
N THR A 153 4.22 -19.56 -17.10
CA THR A 153 5.02 -19.36 -15.89
C THR A 153 4.22 -19.73 -14.63
N ALA A 154 2.96 -19.32 -14.56
CA ALA A 154 2.10 -19.64 -13.43
C ALA A 154 1.81 -21.13 -13.32
N ILE A 155 1.49 -21.79 -14.44
CA ILE A 155 1.26 -23.24 -14.50
C ILE A 155 2.51 -24.00 -14.06
N GLN A 156 3.70 -23.59 -14.52
CA GLN A 156 4.95 -24.19 -14.08
C GLN A 156 5.19 -24.04 -12.57
N MET A 157 4.84 -22.89 -11.98
CA MET A 157 4.94 -22.68 -10.53
C MET A 157 3.97 -23.59 -9.77
N ILE A 158 2.71 -23.70 -10.24
CA ILE A 158 1.71 -24.58 -9.65
C ILE A 158 2.17 -26.05 -9.69
N ALA A 159 2.71 -26.50 -10.82
CA ALA A 159 3.26 -27.85 -10.97
C ALA A 159 4.42 -28.15 -10.00
N ASN A 160 5.11 -27.10 -9.53
CA ASN A 160 6.16 -27.17 -8.52
C ASN A 160 5.65 -26.92 -7.08
N ASN A 161 4.36 -27.13 -6.83
CA ASN A 161 3.69 -26.89 -5.53
C ASN A 161 3.89 -25.46 -4.97
N ARG A 162 3.95 -24.46 -5.85
CA ARG A 162 4.00 -23.05 -5.45
C ARG A 162 2.65 -22.39 -5.71
N CYS A 163 2.31 -21.41 -4.91
CA CYS A 163 1.13 -20.57 -5.10
C CYS A 163 1.57 -19.24 -5.72
N PRO A 164 1.45 -19.04 -7.05
CA PRO A 164 1.83 -17.79 -7.69
C PRO A 164 0.81 -16.68 -7.40
N LEU A 165 1.31 -15.47 -7.12
CA LEU A 165 0.51 -14.25 -7.10
C LEU A 165 0.85 -13.43 -8.34
N ILE A 166 -0.15 -13.19 -9.20
CA ILE A 166 0.01 -12.38 -10.41
C ILE A 166 -0.44 -10.94 -10.12
N LEU A 167 0.46 -10.00 -10.27
CA LEU A 167 0.19 -8.58 -10.14
C LEU A 167 0.27 -7.91 -11.50
N GLY A 168 -0.74 -7.15 -11.86
CA GLY A 168 -0.81 -6.50 -13.16
C GLY A 168 -1.40 -5.08 -13.09
N GLU A 169 -1.05 -4.27 -14.08
CA GLU A 169 -1.46 -2.86 -14.21
C GLU A 169 -2.90 -2.68 -14.72
N ARG A 170 -3.52 -3.74 -15.23
CA ARG A 170 -4.85 -3.69 -15.84
C ARG A 170 -5.72 -4.84 -15.35
N VAL A 171 -6.87 -4.48 -14.81
CA VAL A 171 -7.85 -5.44 -14.29
C VAL A 171 -8.33 -6.40 -15.38
N GLN A 172 -8.55 -5.91 -16.63
CA GLN A 172 -9.00 -6.77 -17.72
C GLN A 172 -7.97 -7.86 -18.02
N MET A 173 -6.69 -7.54 -18.12
CA MET A 173 -5.63 -8.53 -18.31
C MET A 173 -5.62 -9.61 -17.22
N LEU A 174 -5.80 -9.21 -15.96
CA LEU A 174 -5.85 -10.18 -14.85
C LEU A 174 -7.06 -11.11 -14.97
N LYS A 175 -8.21 -10.60 -15.41
CA LYS A 175 -9.41 -11.41 -15.67
C LYS A 175 -9.20 -12.37 -16.85
N ASP A 176 -8.54 -11.91 -17.91
CA ASP A 176 -8.25 -12.75 -19.06
C ASP A 176 -7.30 -13.90 -18.67
N ILE A 177 -6.24 -13.59 -17.93
CA ILE A 177 -5.28 -14.58 -17.39
C ILE A 177 -5.97 -15.54 -16.40
N GLN A 178 -6.88 -15.03 -15.56
CA GLN A 178 -7.65 -15.86 -14.64
C GLN A 178 -8.45 -16.96 -15.36
N GLN A 179 -9.00 -16.68 -16.53
CA GLN A 179 -9.71 -17.68 -17.32
C GLN A 179 -8.79 -18.76 -17.91
N LEU A 180 -7.52 -18.45 -18.12
CA LEU A 180 -6.53 -19.36 -18.68
C LEU A 180 -5.91 -20.31 -17.65
N ILE A 181 -5.90 -19.90 -16.37
CA ILE A 181 -5.25 -20.67 -15.29
C ILE A 181 -6.32 -21.46 -14.50
N PRO A 182 -6.28 -22.80 -14.49
CA PRO A 182 -7.22 -23.62 -13.75
C PRO A 182 -7.19 -23.32 -12.24
N ASN A 183 -8.37 -23.26 -11.61
CA ASN A 183 -8.55 -23.04 -10.16
C ASN A 183 -7.96 -21.72 -9.62
N SER A 184 -7.77 -20.71 -10.48
CA SER A 184 -7.38 -19.35 -10.04
C SER A 184 -8.57 -18.64 -9.37
N VAL A 185 -8.30 -17.80 -8.35
CA VAL A 185 -9.28 -16.99 -7.59
C VAL A 185 -9.01 -15.51 -7.79
#